data_9e78cf50e7c3561e20ebf7b1fd45da0f
#
_entry.id   9e78cf50e7c3561e20ebf7b1fd45da0f
#
_cell.length_a   1.000
_cell.length_b   1.000
_cell.length_c   1.000
_cell.angle_alpha   90.00
_cell.angle_beta   90.00
_cell.angle_gamma   90.00
#
_symmetry.space_group_name_H-M   'P 1'
#
loop_
_entity.id
_entity.type
_entity.pdbx_description
1 polymer ?
#
loop_
_entity_poly.entity_id
_entity_poly.type
_entity_poly.pdbx_seq_one_letter_code
_entity_poly.pdbx_strand_id
1 'polypeptide(L)'
;MTDELTRNSFTKQETKSEPNSFSDGECRYRHIYVVIEHEEGEPLPVSLEMLGEARRLMDSFNGRYLSNEKVVAVVLGNNVRQLCEEMLFFGADAVIYADSPELNSRNLIDTRVVSSIAKDKVPIKEISPEYFSSFQRPRYMFFAADNIGRQLSSTVMADLESGLASDINKLVINDLEIRHEHKTKGKPIMYKKTLEMYRPDFSGFLWTTILCLDNRNPAIQRDYHPQACSIIPGVFSPVSKDTKRTGVIVSYVPKISEVDLERVKVLSRRIVKSNVDFDTHKCVVSFGRGIKNSPEENTKLLENLARALDAEIGISLPISKKP
;
A
#
# COMPACT_ATOMS: atom_id res chain seq x y z
N MET A 1 35.79 4.97 63.77
CA MET A 1 36.58 6.12 63.34
C MET A 1 36.53 6.07 61.84
N THR A 2 35.50 6.62 61.44
CA THR A 2 35.11 7.59 60.42
C THR A 2 35.57 7.25 59.00
N ASP A 3 34.62 6.62 58.27
CA ASP A 3 34.61 6.44 56.84
C ASP A 3 34.32 7.76 56.15
N GLU A 4 35.15 8.10 55.16
CA GLU A 4 34.85 9.11 54.16
C GLU A 4 34.51 8.42 52.81
N LEU A 5 33.21 8.40 52.50
CA LEU A 5 32.69 7.98 51.24
C LEU A 5 32.90 9.08 50.18
N THR A 6 33.83 8.84 49.28
CA THR A 6 34.10 9.67 48.10
C THR A 6 32.91 9.50 47.11
N ARG A 7 32.16 10.57 46.95
CA ARG A 7 31.18 10.71 45.85
C ARG A 7 31.89 10.92 44.53
N ASN A 8 31.89 9.92 43.68
CA ASN A 8 32.22 10.06 42.24
C ASN A 8 31.09 10.78 41.53
N SER A 9 31.31 12.04 41.17
CA SER A 9 30.46 12.80 40.26
C SER A 9 30.69 12.30 38.83
N PHE A 10 29.74 11.57 38.31
CA PHE A 10 29.66 11.31 36.88
C PHE A 10 29.28 12.61 36.16
N THR A 11 30.24 13.29 35.62
CA THR A 11 30.05 14.32 34.61
C THR A 11 29.52 13.68 33.35
N LYS A 12 28.24 13.96 33.03
CA LYS A 12 27.70 13.72 31.71
C LYS A 12 28.53 14.50 30.68
N GLN A 13 29.40 13.81 29.97
CA GLN A 13 29.91 14.33 28.72
C GLN A 13 28.75 14.29 27.71
N GLU A 14 28.18 15.44 27.42
CA GLU A 14 27.39 15.66 26.24
C GLU A 14 28.28 15.43 25.02
N THR A 15 28.25 14.21 24.47
CA THR A 15 28.78 13.97 23.14
C THR A 15 27.91 14.76 22.17
N LYS A 16 28.43 15.91 21.72
CA LYS A 16 27.89 16.60 20.54
C LYS A 16 27.89 15.58 19.42
N SER A 17 26.70 15.01 19.13
CA SER A 17 26.47 14.26 17.90
C SER A 17 26.73 15.22 16.75
N GLU A 18 27.69 14.89 15.89
CA GLU A 18 27.86 15.58 14.62
C GLU A 18 26.49 15.60 13.90
N PRO A 19 26.11 16.73 13.29
CA PRO A 19 24.85 16.80 12.58
C PRO A 19 24.90 15.77 11.44
N ASN A 20 24.12 14.71 11.57
CA ASN A 20 23.90 13.76 10.49
C ASN A 20 23.47 14.56 9.25
N SER A 21 24.26 14.49 8.19
CA SER A 21 24.05 15.11 6.88
C SER A 21 22.79 14.63 6.14
N PHE A 22 21.80 14.14 6.85
CA PHE A 22 20.52 13.60 6.36
C PHE A 22 19.37 14.61 6.31
N SER A 23 19.57 15.87 6.69
CA SER A 23 18.53 16.88 6.63
C SER A 23 18.02 17.15 5.21
N ASP A 24 18.86 17.01 4.20
CA ASP A 24 18.45 17.23 2.80
C ASP A 24 17.64 16.07 2.18
N GLY A 25 17.84 14.84 2.66
CA GLY A 25 17.08 13.67 2.20
C GLY A 25 15.61 13.66 2.64
N GLU A 26 15.28 14.30 3.75
CA GLU A 26 13.91 14.31 4.28
C GLU A 26 12.91 15.07 3.40
N CYS A 27 13.35 16.08 2.69
CA CYS A 27 12.49 16.89 1.81
C CYS A 27 12.24 16.26 0.44
N ARG A 28 12.98 15.22 0.05
CA ARG A 28 12.88 14.58 -1.27
C ARG A 28 11.70 13.63 -1.39
N TYR A 29 11.29 13.01 -0.27
CA TYR A 29 10.23 12.01 -0.21
C TYR A 29 9.07 12.55 0.58
N ARG A 30 7.94 12.69 -0.09
CA ARG A 30 6.75 13.31 0.49
C ARG A 30 5.52 12.50 0.14
N HIS A 31 4.53 12.59 1.00
CA HIS A 31 3.19 12.09 0.79
C HIS A 31 3.09 10.57 0.71
N ILE A 32 1.89 10.09 0.82
CA ILE A 32 1.52 8.71 0.56
C ILE A 32 0.66 8.66 -0.70
N TYR A 33 1.05 7.82 -1.65
CA TYR A 33 0.27 7.56 -2.86
C TYR A 33 -0.50 6.27 -2.71
N VAL A 34 -1.79 6.31 -2.98
CA VAL A 34 -2.68 5.16 -2.97
C VAL A 34 -3.17 4.92 -4.39
N VAL A 35 -2.78 3.80 -4.98
CA VAL A 35 -3.21 3.43 -6.33
C VAL A 35 -4.62 2.85 -6.23
N ILE A 36 -5.56 3.52 -6.89
CA ILE A 36 -6.98 3.21 -6.81
C ILE A 36 -7.35 2.20 -7.89
N GLU A 37 -7.99 1.12 -7.49
CA GLU A 37 -8.63 0.18 -8.37
C GLU A 37 -10.13 0.42 -8.43
N HIS A 38 -10.69 0.35 -9.61
CA HIS A 38 -12.10 0.57 -9.86
C HIS A 38 -12.61 -0.33 -10.98
N GLU A 39 -13.91 -0.54 -11.01
CA GLU A 39 -14.61 -1.23 -12.09
C GLU A 39 -15.70 -0.31 -12.65
N GLU A 40 -15.62 0.01 -13.94
CA GLU A 40 -16.59 0.89 -14.63
C GLU A 40 -16.83 2.24 -13.92
N GLY A 41 -15.81 2.81 -13.29
CA GLY A 41 -15.89 4.08 -12.58
C GLY A 41 -16.30 3.98 -11.10
N GLU A 42 -16.67 2.79 -10.63
CA GLU A 42 -16.96 2.53 -9.21
C GLU A 42 -15.70 2.02 -8.49
N PRO A 43 -15.30 2.61 -7.35
CA PRO A 43 -14.11 2.18 -6.65
C PRO A 43 -14.32 0.80 -6.03
N LEU A 44 -13.31 -0.07 -6.13
CA LEU A 44 -13.33 -1.33 -5.41
C LEU A 44 -13.23 -1.10 -3.90
N PRO A 45 -13.88 -1.92 -3.06
CA PRO A 45 -13.85 -1.77 -1.60
C PRO A 45 -12.43 -1.63 -1.03
N VAL A 46 -11.49 -2.43 -1.52
CA VAL A 46 -10.08 -2.38 -1.08
C VAL A 46 -9.44 -1.00 -1.31
N SER A 47 -9.82 -0.28 -2.36
CA SER A 47 -9.33 1.08 -2.62
C SER A 47 -9.77 2.06 -1.54
N LEU A 48 -11.01 1.93 -1.07
CA LEU A 48 -11.54 2.75 0.02
C LEU A 48 -10.90 2.39 1.37
N GLU A 49 -10.65 1.10 1.61
CA GLU A 49 -9.91 0.61 2.78
C GLU A 49 -8.49 1.16 2.80
N MET A 50 -7.77 1.11 1.67
CA MET A 50 -6.42 1.67 1.53
C MET A 50 -6.38 3.17 1.79
N LEU A 51 -7.36 3.93 1.31
CA LEU A 51 -7.50 5.37 1.60
C LEU A 51 -7.74 5.61 3.09
N GLY A 52 -8.59 4.81 3.72
CA GLY A 52 -8.87 4.87 5.15
C GLY A 52 -7.61 4.66 5.98
N GLU A 53 -6.84 3.64 5.67
CA GLU A 53 -5.58 3.35 6.37
C GLU A 53 -4.50 4.40 6.08
N ALA A 54 -4.38 4.86 4.84
CA ALA A 54 -3.47 5.95 4.48
C ALA A 54 -3.81 7.24 5.26
N ARG A 55 -5.11 7.55 5.42
CA ARG A 55 -5.56 8.70 6.20
C ARG A 55 -5.17 8.56 7.66
N ARG A 56 -5.46 7.41 8.27
CA ARG A 56 -5.09 7.12 9.66
C ARG A 56 -3.59 7.28 9.90
N LEU A 57 -2.78 6.74 8.99
CA LEU A 57 -1.32 6.84 9.07
C LEU A 57 -0.84 8.30 8.91
N MET A 58 -1.36 9.05 7.95
CA MET A 58 -0.92 10.43 7.70
C MET A 58 -1.38 11.39 8.78
N ASP A 59 -2.54 11.20 9.38
CA ASP A 59 -2.99 12.01 10.53
C ASP A 59 -2.06 11.79 11.73
N SER A 60 -1.73 10.54 12.04
CA SER A 60 -0.76 10.21 13.09
C SER A 60 0.64 10.74 12.78
N PHE A 61 1.08 10.59 11.54
CA PHE A 61 2.38 11.07 11.06
C PHE A 61 2.49 12.60 11.19
N ASN A 62 1.51 13.33 10.69
CA ASN A 62 1.50 14.79 10.71
C ASN A 62 1.48 15.33 12.15
N GLY A 63 0.71 14.70 13.04
CA GLY A 63 0.71 15.04 14.46
C GLY A 63 2.06 14.78 15.15
N ARG A 64 2.69 13.63 14.84
CA ARG A 64 3.96 13.24 15.46
C ARG A 64 5.17 14.05 14.97
N TYR A 65 5.24 14.31 13.66
CA TYR A 65 6.39 14.94 13.02
C TYR A 65 6.18 16.43 12.69
N LEU A 66 5.06 16.99 13.12
CA LEU A 66 4.67 18.39 12.85
C LEU A 66 4.82 18.74 11.35
N SER A 67 4.30 17.87 10.51
CA SER A 67 4.41 17.95 9.04
C SER A 67 3.03 18.08 8.39
N ASN A 68 3.02 18.28 7.07
CA ASN A 68 1.79 18.42 6.28
C ASN A 68 1.84 17.43 5.10
N GLU A 69 2.06 16.16 5.42
CA GLU A 69 2.02 15.10 4.41
C GLU A 69 0.59 14.82 3.97
N LYS A 70 0.40 14.57 2.68
CA LYS A 70 -0.91 14.39 2.05
C LYS A 70 -1.17 12.92 1.73
N VAL A 71 -2.44 12.55 1.75
CA VAL A 71 -2.94 11.33 1.11
C VAL A 71 -3.31 11.67 -0.33
N VAL A 72 -2.62 11.06 -1.28
CA VAL A 72 -2.80 11.30 -2.71
C VAL A 72 -3.34 10.04 -3.36
N ALA A 73 -4.55 10.09 -3.88
CA ALA A 73 -5.10 9.01 -4.69
C ALA A 73 -4.53 9.08 -6.12
N VAL A 74 -4.13 7.95 -6.66
CA VAL A 74 -3.68 7.80 -8.06
C VAL A 74 -4.71 6.99 -8.81
N VAL A 75 -5.40 7.62 -9.76
CA VAL A 75 -6.52 7.04 -10.51
C VAL A 75 -6.16 6.93 -11.98
N LEU A 76 -6.27 5.73 -12.54
CA LEU A 76 -6.04 5.48 -13.96
C LEU A 76 -7.27 4.87 -14.60
N GLY A 77 -7.62 5.29 -15.81
CA GLY A 77 -8.72 4.66 -16.54
C GLY A 77 -9.21 5.49 -17.71
N ASN A 78 -10.43 5.19 -18.13
CA ASN A 78 -11.13 5.92 -19.17
C ASN A 78 -12.41 6.52 -18.58
N ASN A 79 -12.60 7.84 -18.74
CA ASN A 79 -13.72 8.60 -18.17
C ASN A 79 -13.77 8.55 -16.62
N VAL A 80 -12.61 8.62 -15.97
CA VAL A 80 -12.46 8.48 -14.51
C VAL A 80 -12.55 9.79 -13.72
N ARG A 81 -12.84 10.92 -14.37
CA ARG A 81 -12.86 12.24 -13.71
C ARG A 81 -13.87 12.31 -12.55
N GLN A 82 -15.02 11.67 -12.69
CA GLN A 82 -16.06 11.67 -11.65
C GLN A 82 -15.60 10.88 -10.42
N LEU A 83 -14.91 9.75 -10.61
CA LEU A 83 -14.33 8.96 -9.53
C LEU A 83 -13.34 9.76 -8.68
N CYS A 84 -12.64 10.74 -9.26
CA CYS A 84 -11.69 11.56 -8.51
C CYS A 84 -12.33 12.36 -7.37
N GLU A 85 -13.54 12.88 -7.56
CA GLU A 85 -14.26 13.60 -6.51
C GLU A 85 -14.64 12.67 -5.36
N GLU A 86 -15.02 11.45 -5.69
CA GLU A 86 -15.36 10.45 -4.69
C GLU A 86 -14.14 10.08 -3.82
N MET A 87 -12.95 9.99 -4.39
CA MET A 87 -11.72 9.73 -3.60
C MET A 87 -11.45 10.82 -2.56
N LEU A 88 -11.78 12.07 -2.84
CA LEU A 88 -11.69 13.14 -1.85
C LEU A 88 -12.66 12.89 -0.68
N PHE A 89 -13.89 12.48 -0.97
CA PHE A 89 -14.89 12.19 0.07
C PHE A 89 -14.49 11.02 0.97
N PHE A 90 -13.66 10.11 0.49
CA PHE A 90 -13.12 8.97 1.25
C PHE A 90 -11.72 9.20 1.81
N GLY A 91 -11.27 10.42 1.95
CA GLY A 91 -10.09 10.76 2.76
C GLY A 91 -8.84 11.17 2.00
N ALA A 92 -8.84 11.20 0.67
CA ALA A 92 -7.74 11.79 -0.08
C ALA A 92 -7.69 13.32 0.13
N ASP A 93 -6.49 13.88 0.18
CA ASP A 93 -6.26 15.33 0.17
C ASP A 93 -6.05 15.84 -1.26
N ALA A 94 -5.58 14.96 -2.12
CA ALA A 94 -5.39 15.24 -3.55
C ALA A 94 -5.61 13.97 -4.37
N VAL A 95 -5.92 14.17 -5.65
CA VAL A 95 -6.05 13.09 -6.64
C VAL A 95 -5.21 13.45 -7.86
N ILE A 96 -4.36 12.53 -8.28
CA ILE A 96 -3.68 12.58 -9.58
C ILE A 96 -4.37 11.55 -10.47
N TYR A 97 -4.93 11.98 -11.59
CA TYR A 97 -5.60 11.04 -12.47
C TYR A 97 -5.05 11.10 -13.89
N ALA A 98 -4.94 9.94 -14.49
CA ALA A 98 -4.64 9.77 -15.90
C ALA A 98 -5.88 9.19 -16.60
N ASP A 99 -6.43 9.95 -17.55
CA ASP A 99 -7.63 9.60 -18.29
C ASP A 99 -7.29 9.34 -19.77
N SER A 100 -7.43 8.09 -20.20
CA SER A 100 -7.18 7.71 -21.58
C SER A 100 -7.89 6.39 -21.91
N PRO A 101 -8.46 6.25 -23.13
CA PRO A 101 -9.03 4.97 -23.59
C PRO A 101 -8.04 3.82 -23.58
N GLU A 102 -6.74 4.11 -23.55
CA GLU A 102 -5.68 3.11 -23.51
C GLU A 102 -5.43 2.53 -22.12
N LEU A 103 -5.92 3.21 -21.07
CA LEU A 103 -5.84 2.78 -19.69
C LEU A 103 -7.05 1.89 -19.35
N ASN A 104 -6.98 0.65 -19.76
CA ASN A 104 -8.06 -0.33 -19.62
C ASN A 104 -7.55 -1.64 -18.98
N SER A 105 -6.82 -1.51 -17.89
CA SER A 105 -6.21 -2.63 -17.13
C SER A 105 -5.16 -3.41 -17.95
N ARG A 106 -4.36 -2.70 -18.72
CA ARG A 106 -3.18 -3.25 -19.39
C ARG A 106 -1.97 -3.08 -18.51
N ASN A 107 -1.61 -4.09 -17.77
CA ASN A 107 -0.56 -4.00 -16.74
C ASN A 107 0.72 -3.28 -17.18
N LEU A 108 1.20 -3.49 -18.41
CA LEU A 108 2.41 -2.82 -18.89
C LEU A 108 2.25 -1.31 -19.01
N ILE A 109 1.10 -0.86 -19.53
CA ILE A 109 0.79 0.56 -19.72
C ILE A 109 0.54 1.20 -18.35
N ASP A 110 -0.30 0.56 -17.53
CA ASP A 110 -0.61 1.04 -16.18
C ASP A 110 0.67 1.16 -15.35
N THR A 111 1.59 0.19 -15.45
CA THR A 111 2.91 0.24 -14.81
C THR A 111 3.69 1.49 -15.23
N ARG A 112 3.77 1.77 -16.54
CA ARG A 112 4.49 2.94 -17.06
C ARG A 112 3.90 4.24 -16.55
N VAL A 113 2.58 4.34 -16.54
CA VAL A 113 1.87 5.55 -16.10
C VAL A 113 2.03 5.77 -14.60
N VAL A 114 1.80 4.75 -13.77
CA VAL A 114 1.98 4.85 -12.30
C VAL A 114 3.42 5.19 -11.95
N SER A 115 4.40 4.53 -12.57
CA SER A 115 5.81 4.82 -12.35
C SER A 115 6.19 6.24 -12.79
N SER A 116 5.61 6.73 -13.88
CA SER A 116 5.83 8.09 -14.35
C SER A 116 5.25 9.11 -13.38
N ILE A 117 4.03 8.91 -12.90
CA ILE A 117 3.40 9.74 -11.87
C ILE A 117 4.26 9.80 -10.60
N ALA A 118 4.79 8.65 -10.17
CA ALA A 118 5.64 8.58 -8.98
C ALA A 118 6.99 9.30 -9.14
N LYS A 119 7.52 9.38 -10.37
CA LYS A 119 8.79 10.08 -10.70
C LYS A 119 8.59 11.55 -11.03
N ASP A 120 7.38 11.94 -11.44
CA ASP A 120 7.11 13.30 -11.90
C ASP A 120 6.75 14.23 -10.74
N LYS A 121 7.50 15.30 -10.64
CA LYS A 121 7.23 16.35 -9.65
C LYS A 121 6.22 17.40 -10.09
N VAL A 122 5.80 17.38 -11.36
CA VAL A 122 4.88 18.42 -11.89
C VAL A 122 3.57 18.46 -11.12
N PRO A 123 2.90 17.35 -10.76
CA PRO A 123 1.70 17.39 -9.95
C PRO A 123 1.87 18.06 -8.58
N ILE A 124 3.09 18.04 -8.03
CA ILE A 124 3.40 18.64 -6.72
C ILE A 124 3.25 20.15 -6.72
N LYS A 125 3.32 20.83 -7.88
CA LYS A 125 3.07 22.27 -7.97
C LYS A 125 1.68 22.65 -7.48
N GLU A 126 0.71 21.77 -7.69
CA GLU A 126 -0.68 22.01 -7.31
C GLU A 126 -0.99 21.41 -5.92
N ILE A 127 -0.36 20.27 -5.59
CA ILE A 127 -0.63 19.54 -4.34
C ILE A 127 0.10 20.16 -3.15
N SER A 128 1.38 20.50 -3.32
CA SER A 128 2.26 21.03 -2.27
C SER A 128 3.40 21.84 -2.91
N PRO A 129 3.11 23.07 -3.38
CA PRO A 129 4.06 23.89 -4.16
C PRO A 129 5.37 24.16 -3.43
N GLU A 130 5.36 24.18 -2.09
CA GLU A 130 6.53 24.38 -1.25
C GLU A 130 7.58 23.27 -1.40
N TYR A 131 7.18 22.06 -1.84
CA TYR A 131 8.07 20.93 -2.04
C TYR A 131 8.45 20.68 -3.50
N PHE A 132 7.93 21.46 -4.43
CA PHE A 132 8.13 21.23 -5.87
C PHE A 132 9.60 21.11 -6.27
N SER A 133 10.49 21.95 -5.75
CA SER A 133 11.91 21.92 -6.11
C SER A 133 12.64 20.70 -5.57
N SER A 134 12.29 20.26 -4.36
CA SER A 134 12.97 19.18 -3.64
C SER A 134 12.36 17.81 -3.84
N PHE A 135 11.10 17.71 -4.27
CA PHE A 135 10.39 16.45 -4.44
C PHE A 135 11.07 15.55 -5.49
N GLN A 136 11.23 14.29 -5.15
CA GLN A 136 11.73 13.26 -6.04
C GLN A 136 10.72 12.12 -6.24
N ARG A 137 10.09 11.64 -5.16
CA ARG A 137 9.17 10.50 -5.17
C ARG A 137 8.21 10.57 -3.98
N PRO A 138 7.07 9.85 -4.01
CA PRO A 138 6.28 9.61 -2.81
C PRO A 138 7.12 8.90 -1.73
N ARG A 139 6.82 9.16 -0.47
CA ARG A 139 7.46 8.47 0.65
C ARG A 139 6.93 7.06 0.82
N TYR A 140 5.62 6.91 0.69
CA TYR A 140 4.94 5.62 0.80
C TYR A 140 4.04 5.40 -0.40
N MET A 141 3.79 4.11 -0.73
CA MET A 141 2.93 3.77 -1.85
C MET A 141 2.15 2.49 -1.56
N PHE A 142 0.82 2.54 -1.72
CA PHE A 142 -0.09 1.44 -1.43
C PHE A 142 -0.77 0.94 -2.70
N PHE A 143 -0.89 -0.38 -2.77
CA PHE A 143 -1.56 -1.11 -3.83
C PHE A 143 -2.51 -2.15 -3.21
N ALA A 144 -3.52 -2.61 -3.95
CA ALA A 144 -4.32 -3.75 -3.54
C ALA A 144 -3.53 -5.07 -3.66
N ALA A 145 -3.84 -6.03 -2.81
CA ALA A 145 -3.29 -7.39 -2.92
C ALA A 145 -4.29 -8.35 -3.60
N ASP A 146 -4.98 -7.85 -4.60
CA ASP A 146 -5.80 -8.67 -5.50
C ASP A 146 -5.04 -9.13 -6.74
N ASN A 147 -5.71 -9.64 -7.75
CA ASN A 147 -5.07 -10.17 -8.95
C ASN A 147 -4.39 -9.08 -9.80
N ILE A 148 -4.99 -7.90 -9.87
CA ILE A 148 -4.47 -6.76 -10.67
C ILE A 148 -3.36 -6.06 -9.88
N GLY A 149 -3.64 -5.68 -8.65
CA GLY A 149 -2.72 -4.90 -7.84
C GLY A 149 -1.45 -5.65 -7.46
N ARG A 150 -1.49 -6.98 -7.27
CA ARG A 150 -0.28 -7.79 -7.06
C ARG A 150 0.68 -7.73 -8.25
N GLN A 151 0.13 -7.78 -9.46
CA GLN A 151 0.92 -7.67 -10.68
C GLN A 151 1.42 -6.24 -10.85
N LEU A 152 0.54 -5.26 -10.72
CA LEU A 152 0.86 -3.84 -10.89
C LEU A 152 1.90 -3.38 -9.87
N SER A 153 1.73 -3.69 -8.58
CA SER A 153 2.67 -3.32 -7.54
C SER A 153 4.08 -3.84 -7.80
N SER A 154 4.18 -5.12 -8.18
CA SER A 154 5.47 -5.77 -8.45
C SER A 154 6.20 -5.10 -9.62
N THR A 155 5.50 -4.80 -10.71
CA THR A 155 6.08 -4.20 -11.91
C THR A 155 6.41 -2.72 -11.70
N VAL A 156 5.55 -1.96 -11.02
CA VAL A 156 5.82 -0.55 -10.68
C VAL A 156 7.03 -0.44 -9.76
N MET A 157 7.10 -1.27 -8.71
CA MET A 157 8.21 -1.19 -7.77
C MET A 157 9.53 -1.67 -8.36
N ALA A 158 9.49 -2.60 -9.33
CA ALA A 158 10.66 -2.96 -10.13
C ALA A 158 11.14 -1.78 -11.01
N ASP A 159 10.22 -1.07 -11.67
CA ASP A 159 10.55 0.12 -12.49
C ASP A 159 11.04 1.31 -11.65
N LEU A 160 10.58 1.41 -10.40
CA LEU A 160 11.06 2.39 -9.44
C LEU A 160 12.35 1.96 -8.72
N GLU A 161 12.83 0.73 -8.96
CA GLU A 161 13.99 0.12 -8.29
C GLU A 161 13.88 0.16 -6.76
N SER A 162 12.67 -0.01 -6.21
CA SER A 162 12.42 0.02 -4.77
C SER A 162 11.80 -1.28 -4.25
N GLY A 163 11.73 -1.42 -2.93
CA GLY A 163 11.20 -2.59 -2.26
C GLY A 163 9.68 -2.64 -2.22
N LEU A 164 9.13 -3.85 -2.23
CA LEU A 164 7.70 -4.12 -2.07
C LEU A 164 7.49 -5.18 -0.97
N ALA A 165 6.60 -4.91 -0.03
CA ALA A 165 6.09 -5.91 0.89
C ALA A 165 4.68 -6.34 0.44
N SER A 166 4.47 -7.66 0.27
CA SER A 166 3.20 -8.20 -0.24
C SER A 166 2.31 -8.70 0.88
N ASP A 167 1.00 -8.61 0.66
CA ASP A 167 -0.04 -9.22 1.50
C ASP A 167 -0.03 -8.68 2.95
N ILE A 168 0.01 -7.36 3.06
CA ILE A 168 0.09 -6.68 4.35
C ILE A 168 -1.31 -6.49 4.95
N ASN A 169 -1.40 -6.68 6.27
CA ASN A 169 -2.64 -6.53 7.01
C ASN A 169 -2.51 -5.65 8.28
N LYS A 170 -1.32 -5.09 8.54
CA LYS A 170 -1.12 -4.08 9.59
C LYS A 170 0.05 -3.19 9.22
N LEU A 171 -0.10 -1.89 9.48
CA LEU A 171 0.86 -0.85 9.12
C LEU A 171 1.10 0.11 10.28
N VAL A 172 2.36 0.48 10.50
CA VAL A 172 2.77 1.48 11.49
C VAL A 172 3.93 2.29 10.92
N ILE A 173 4.01 3.59 11.24
CA ILE A 173 5.16 4.42 10.89
C ILE A 173 5.90 4.81 12.16
N ASN A 174 7.18 4.44 12.25
CA ASN A 174 8.02 4.70 13.41
C ASN A 174 9.44 5.11 13.04
N ASP A 175 10.14 5.66 14.04
CA ASP A 175 11.59 5.78 14.02
C ASP A 175 12.16 4.53 14.68
N LEU A 176 13.04 3.81 13.98
CA LEU A 176 13.58 2.52 14.41
C LEU A 176 15.10 2.57 14.49
N GLU A 177 15.63 2.18 15.65
CA GLU A 177 17.05 1.87 15.76
C GLU A 177 17.30 0.42 15.32
N ILE A 178 18.06 0.26 14.27
CA ILE A 178 18.36 -1.05 13.69
C ILE A 178 19.84 -1.34 13.80
N ARG A 179 20.15 -2.53 14.32
CA ARG A 179 21.48 -3.09 14.33
C ARG A 179 21.47 -4.37 13.50
N HIS A 180 22.13 -4.37 12.37
CA HIS A 180 22.16 -5.51 11.47
C HIS A 180 23.56 -5.67 10.86
N GLU A 181 24.13 -6.88 10.94
CA GLU A 181 25.51 -7.13 10.54
C GLU A 181 25.83 -6.66 9.12
N HIS A 182 25.02 -7.07 8.15
CA HIS A 182 25.26 -6.72 6.73
C HIS A 182 24.85 -5.29 6.36
N LYS A 183 23.82 -4.72 6.98
CA LYS A 183 23.30 -3.40 6.61
C LYS A 183 23.94 -2.26 7.40
N THR A 184 24.22 -2.49 8.67
CA THR A 184 24.75 -1.46 9.57
C THR A 184 26.15 -1.77 10.09
N LYS A 185 26.76 -2.87 9.64
CA LYS A 185 28.06 -3.38 10.13
C LYS A 185 28.07 -3.53 11.65
N GLY A 186 26.97 -4.04 12.20
CA GLY A 186 26.78 -4.25 13.63
C GLY A 186 26.59 -2.97 14.45
N LYS A 187 26.65 -1.77 13.86
CA LYS A 187 26.43 -0.49 14.55
C LYS A 187 24.94 -0.14 14.60
N PRO A 188 24.44 0.47 15.69
CA PRO A 188 23.09 0.98 15.73
C PRO A 188 22.94 2.16 14.77
N ILE A 189 21.92 2.11 13.91
CA ILE A 189 21.58 3.19 13.00
C ILE A 189 20.09 3.51 13.17
N MET A 190 19.79 4.80 13.37
CA MET A 190 18.41 5.28 13.45
C MET A 190 17.86 5.49 12.05
N TYR A 191 16.78 4.76 11.73
CA TYR A 191 15.97 4.94 10.54
C TYR A 191 14.70 5.67 10.93
N LYS A 192 14.52 6.87 10.40
CA LYS A 192 13.36 7.73 10.71
C LYS A 192 12.23 7.50 9.71
N LYS A 193 10.99 7.65 10.18
CA LYS A 193 9.79 7.61 9.34
C LYS A 193 9.71 6.31 8.53
N THR A 194 10.08 5.19 9.16
CA THR A 194 10.08 3.88 8.53
C THR A 194 8.69 3.27 8.58
N LEU A 195 8.23 2.75 7.44
CA LEU A 195 6.99 1.99 7.36
C LEU A 195 7.26 0.55 7.80
N GLU A 196 6.70 0.18 8.95
CA GLU A 196 6.66 -1.19 9.43
C GLU A 196 5.45 -1.88 8.83
N MET A 197 5.69 -2.91 8.03
CA MET A 197 4.68 -3.65 7.30
C MET A 197 4.57 -5.06 7.87
N TYR A 198 3.39 -5.42 8.33
CA TYR A 198 3.17 -6.70 8.99
C TYR A 198 2.28 -7.59 8.14
N ARG A 199 2.65 -8.85 8.04
CA ARG A 199 1.82 -9.88 7.44
C ARG A 199 1.80 -11.15 8.30
N PRO A 200 0.70 -11.92 8.24
CA PRO A 200 0.67 -13.24 8.87
C PRO A 200 1.55 -14.21 8.09
N ASP A 201 2.32 -15.00 8.82
CA ASP A 201 3.11 -16.10 8.32
C ASP A 201 2.76 -17.41 9.03
N PHE A 202 3.20 -18.54 8.48
CA PHE A 202 2.93 -19.87 9.05
C PHE A 202 1.44 -20.10 9.35
N SER A 203 0.60 -19.89 8.35
CA SER A 203 -0.86 -20.00 8.48
C SER A 203 -1.49 -19.10 9.57
N GLY A 204 -0.90 -17.94 9.81
CA GLY A 204 -1.40 -16.96 10.76
C GLY A 204 -0.90 -17.13 12.20
N PHE A 205 -0.03 -18.12 12.47
CA PHE A 205 0.53 -18.31 13.81
C PHE A 205 1.60 -17.29 14.19
N LEU A 206 2.27 -16.71 13.21
CA LEU A 206 3.31 -15.71 13.42
C LEU A 206 3.05 -14.44 12.61
N TRP A 207 3.60 -13.36 13.08
CA TRP A 207 3.63 -12.10 12.36
C TRP A 207 5.06 -11.80 11.90
N THR A 208 5.21 -11.56 10.61
CA THR A 208 6.48 -11.11 10.04
C THR A 208 6.45 -9.61 9.83
N THR A 209 7.44 -8.90 10.36
CA THR A 209 7.65 -7.47 10.10
C THR A 209 8.61 -7.30 8.94
N ILE A 210 8.19 -6.56 7.92
CA ILE A 210 8.98 -6.25 6.74
C ILE A 210 9.29 -4.76 6.73
N LEU A 211 10.56 -4.44 6.45
CA LEU A 211 11.07 -3.06 6.38
C LEU A 211 11.77 -2.85 5.04
N CYS A 212 11.44 -1.76 4.36
CA CYS A 212 12.23 -1.26 3.23
C CYS A 212 13.23 -0.24 3.76
N LEU A 213 14.50 -0.63 3.85
CA LEU A 213 15.57 0.21 4.38
C LEU A 213 16.58 0.52 3.29
N ASP A 214 17.11 1.75 3.33
CA ASP A 214 18.21 2.15 2.45
C ASP A 214 19.42 1.24 2.64
N ASN A 215 20.01 0.80 1.53
CA ASN A 215 21.28 0.15 1.57
C ASN A 215 22.37 1.21 1.65
N ARG A 216 22.93 1.39 2.84
CA ARG A 216 24.02 2.35 3.07
C ARG A 216 25.39 1.87 2.60
N ASN A 217 25.44 0.91 1.69
CA ASN A 217 26.65 0.54 1.01
C ASN A 217 27.01 1.65 0.01
N PRO A 218 28.15 2.37 0.18
CA PRO A 218 28.54 3.44 -0.75
C PRO A 218 28.70 2.98 -2.20
N ALA A 219 28.94 1.68 -2.42
CA ALA A 219 29.06 1.11 -3.76
C ALA A 219 27.70 0.86 -4.44
N ILE A 220 26.58 0.91 -3.70
CA ILE A 220 25.24 0.68 -4.19
C ILE A 220 24.37 1.86 -3.75
N GLN A 221 24.49 2.97 -4.44
CA GLN A 221 23.63 4.13 -4.22
C GLN A 221 22.25 3.85 -4.84
N ARG A 222 21.38 3.16 -4.10
CA ARG A 222 19.98 2.98 -4.46
C ARG A 222 19.10 3.74 -3.51
N ASP A 223 18.13 4.39 -4.09
CA ASP A 223 17.07 5.06 -3.38
C ASP A 223 15.92 4.05 -3.18
N TYR A 224 15.59 3.73 -1.93
CA TYR A 224 14.56 2.73 -1.58
C TYR A 224 13.19 3.36 -1.30
N HIS A 225 12.92 4.50 -1.89
CA HIS A 225 11.61 5.12 -1.86
C HIS A 225 10.91 4.99 -3.23
N PRO A 226 9.59 4.87 -3.20
CA PRO A 226 8.71 4.78 -2.01
C PRO A 226 8.89 3.49 -1.24
N GLN A 227 8.62 3.51 0.09
CA GLN A 227 8.38 2.30 0.85
C GLN A 227 6.96 1.82 0.51
N ALA A 228 6.83 0.65 -0.09
CA ALA A 228 5.58 0.24 -0.70
C ALA A 228 5.10 -1.12 -0.21
N CYS A 229 3.78 -1.28 -0.22
CA CYS A 229 3.14 -2.55 0.07
C CYS A 229 1.88 -2.79 -0.77
N SER A 230 1.51 -4.07 -0.91
CA SER A 230 0.18 -4.47 -1.30
C SER A 230 -0.62 -4.92 -0.08
N ILE A 231 -1.89 -4.48 0.00
CA ILE A 231 -2.77 -4.62 1.16
C ILE A 231 -3.85 -5.65 0.84
N ILE A 232 -4.03 -6.60 1.76
CA ILE A 232 -5.06 -7.63 1.64
C ILE A 232 -6.46 -6.98 1.73
N PRO A 233 -7.38 -7.24 0.80
CA PRO A 233 -8.75 -6.78 0.89
C PRO A 233 -9.47 -7.27 2.16
N GLY A 234 -10.35 -6.43 2.74
CA GLY A 234 -11.15 -6.77 3.92
C GLY A 234 -10.42 -6.64 5.27
N VAL A 235 -9.23 -6.04 5.29
CA VAL A 235 -8.40 -5.92 6.50
C VAL A 235 -8.54 -4.58 7.19
N PHE A 236 -8.66 -3.52 6.41
CA PHE A 236 -8.81 -2.17 6.93
C PHE A 236 -10.24 -1.64 6.74
N SER A 237 -10.60 -0.66 7.51
CA SER A 237 -11.91 -0.01 7.38
C SER A 237 -11.77 1.27 6.58
N PRO A 238 -12.65 1.52 5.61
CA PRO A 238 -12.72 2.81 4.96
C PRO A 238 -13.13 3.90 5.95
N VAL A 239 -12.75 5.15 5.67
CA VAL A 239 -13.33 6.28 6.40
C VAL A 239 -14.78 6.50 5.96
N SER A 240 -15.60 7.06 6.85
CA SER A 240 -16.96 7.46 6.48
C SER A 240 -16.93 8.49 5.37
N LYS A 241 -17.81 8.34 4.38
CA LYS A 241 -17.94 9.28 3.26
C LYS A 241 -18.31 10.68 3.76
N ASP A 242 -17.46 11.65 3.52
CA ASP A 242 -17.68 13.07 3.86
C ASP A 242 -17.74 13.90 2.57
N THR A 243 -18.94 14.21 2.12
CA THR A 243 -19.17 14.98 0.89
C THR A 243 -18.78 16.46 0.99
N LYS A 244 -18.40 16.92 2.19
CA LYS A 244 -17.90 18.29 2.39
C LYS A 244 -16.39 18.40 2.21
N ARG A 245 -15.69 17.27 2.15
CA ARG A 245 -14.24 17.31 1.90
C ARG A 245 -13.95 17.83 0.51
N THR A 246 -12.96 18.70 0.45
CA THR A 246 -12.42 19.26 -0.78
C THR A 246 -10.94 18.99 -0.86
N GLY A 247 -10.38 18.98 -2.04
CA GLY A 247 -8.97 18.75 -2.27
C GLY A 247 -8.56 19.13 -3.69
N VAL A 248 -7.32 18.85 -4.01
CA VAL A 248 -6.75 19.18 -5.31
C VAL A 248 -6.91 17.99 -6.26
N ILE A 249 -7.41 18.23 -7.47
CA ILE A 249 -7.49 17.20 -8.51
C ILE A 249 -6.62 17.63 -9.68
N VAL A 250 -5.57 16.85 -9.94
CA VAL A 250 -4.55 17.11 -10.96
C VAL A 250 -4.72 16.15 -12.12
N SER A 251 -4.89 16.69 -13.32
CA SER A 251 -4.86 15.87 -14.53
C SER A 251 -3.42 15.58 -14.94
N TYR A 252 -3.13 14.31 -15.14
CA TYR A 252 -1.84 13.85 -15.63
C TYR A 252 -1.98 13.28 -17.05
N VAL A 253 -1.25 13.85 -17.99
CA VAL A 253 -1.26 13.36 -19.37
C VAL A 253 -0.19 12.28 -19.52
N PRO A 254 -0.57 10.99 -19.62
CA PRO A 254 0.39 9.91 -19.71
C PRO A 254 1.10 9.89 -21.07
N LYS A 255 2.41 9.65 -21.04
CA LYS A 255 3.18 9.36 -22.25
C LYS A 255 3.10 7.87 -22.55
N ILE A 256 2.15 7.47 -23.37
CA ILE A 256 1.95 6.06 -23.76
C ILE A 256 2.69 5.81 -25.07
N SER A 257 3.55 4.80 -25.09
CA SER A 257 4.30 4.39 -26.27
C SER A 257 3.44 3.52 -27.19
N GLU A 258 3.44 3.80 -28.49
CA GLU A 258 2.79 2.95 -29.51
C GLU A 258 3.33 1.51 -29.45
N VAL A 259 4.63 1.36 -29.22
CA VAL A 259 5.26 0.04 -29.10
C VAL A 259 4.68 -0.76 -27.91
N ASP A 260 4.39 -0.11 -26.78
CA ASP A 260 3.78 -0.79 -25.64
C ASP A 260 2.30 -1.13 -25.89
N LEU A 261 1.58 -0.31 -26.68
CA LEU A 261 0.21 -0.58 -27.11
C LEU A 261 0.13 -1.80 -28.06
N GLU A 262 1.13 -2.00 -28.89
CA GLU A 262 1.16 -3.13 -29.82
C GLU A 262 1.49 -4.46 -29.15
N ARG A 263 2.23 -4.44 -28.04
CA ARG A 263 2.66 -5.67 -27.34
C ARG A 263 1.52 -6.47 -26.73
N VAL A 264 0.53 -5.79 -26.20
CA VAL A 264 -0.62 -6.41 -25.52
C VAL A 264 -1.89 -5.69 -25.91
N LYS A 265 -2.84 -6.42 -26.51
CA LYS A 265 -4.17 -5.92 -26.87
C LYS A 265 -5.23 -6.64 -26.06
N VAL A 266 -6.08 -5.89 -25.39
CA VAL A 266 -7.28 -6.43 -24.75
C VAL A 266 -8.33 -6.60 -25.84
N LEU A 267 -8.63 -7.85 -26.23
CA LEU A 267 -9.62 -8.15 -27.26
C LEU A 267 -11.04 -8.09 -26.72
N SER A 268 -11.26 -8.55 -25.52
CA SER A 268 -12.55 -8.49 -24.85
C SER A 268 -12.36 -8.61 -23.34
N ARG A 269 -13.28 -8.01 -22.59
CA ARG A 269 -13.39 -8.16 -21.14
C ARG A 269 -14.79 -8.66 -20.80
N ARG A 270 -14.86 -9.69 -19.97
CA ARG A 270 -16.12 -10.22 -19.48
C ARG A 270 -16.09 -10.24 -17.97
N ILE A 271 -17.02 -9.53 -17.36
CA ILE A 271 -17.26 -9.59 -15.93
C ILE A 271 -18.17 -10.77 -15.65
N VAL A 272 -17.69 -11.72 -14.86
CA VAL A 272 -18.51 -12.82 -14.36
C VAL A 272 -18.96 -12.45 -12.95
N LYS A 273 -20.20 -11.98 -12.84
CA LYS A 273 -20.80 -11.73 -11.52
C LYS A 273 -21.00 -13.05 -10.81
N SER A 274 -20.47 -13.19 -9.60
CA SER A 274 -20.84 -14.29 -8.72
C SER A 274 -22.27 -14.07 -8.23
N ASN A 275 -23.05 -15.15 -8.19
CA ASN A 275 -24.36 -15.10 -7.53
C ASN A 275 -24.25 -15.23 -6.01
N VAL A 276 -23.03 -15.44 -5.51
CA VAL A 276 -22.71 -15.63 -4.10
C VAL A 276 -21.88 -14.43 -3.65
N ASP A 277 -22.40 -13.73 -2.68
CA ASP A 277 -21.73 -12.63 -2.01
C ASP A 277 -21.47 -13.01 -0.55
N PHE A 278 -20.22 -13.40 -0.26
CA PHE A 278 -19.85 -13.81 1.10
C PHE A 278 -19.86 -12.64 2.09
N ASP A 279 -19.75 -11.41 1.61
CA ASP A 279 -19.66 -10.22 2.48
C ASP A 279 -21.02 -9.84 3.08
N THR A 280 -22.11 -10.24 2.44
CA THR A 280 -23.47 -9.97 2.92
C THR A 280 -23.97 -11.01 3.94
N HIS A 281 -23.32 -12.18 4.03
CA HIS A 281 -23.75 -13.26 4.91
C HIS A 281 -23.01 -13.22 6.25
N LYS A 282 -23.77 -13.36 7.34
CA LYS A 282 -23.19 -13.41 8.71
C LYS A 282 -22.43 -14.69 8.99
N CYS A 283 -22.71 -15.75 8.26
CA CYS A 283 -22.11 -17.05 8.46
C CYS A 283 -21.77 -17.69 7.11
N VAL A 284 -20.62 -18.32 7.02
CA VAL A 284 -20.17 -19.09 5.86
C VAL A 284 -19.75 -20.48 6.33
N VAL A 285 -20.33 -21.50 5.75
CA VAL A 285 -19.92 -22.90 5.95
C VAL A 285 -18.97 -23.31 4.84
N SER A 286 -17.69 -23.48 5.18
CA SER A 286 -16.65 -23.77 4.20
C SER A 286 -16.13 -25.19 4.32
N PHE A 287 -15.83 -25.83 3.18
CA PHE A 287 -15.24 -27.14 3.14
C PHE A 287 -14.05 -27.26 2.18
N GLY A 288 -13.21 -28.25 2.48
CA GLY A 288 -11.98 -28.50 1.77
C GLY A 288 -11.88 -29.96 1.28
N ARG A 289 -10.67 -30.40 0.98
CA ARG A 289 -10.37 -31.74 0.43
C ARG A 289 -10.89 -32.92 1.26
N GLY A 290 -11.17 -32.74 2.54
CA GLY A 290 -11.71 -33.78 3.41
C GLY A 290 -13.07 -34.35 2.96
N ILE A 291 -13.83 -33.57 2.17
CA ILE A 291 -15.14 -34.03 1.64
C ILE A 291 -15.02 -35.26 0.73
N LYS A 292 -13.83 -35.53 0.17
CA LYS A 292 -13.61 -36.62 -0.81
C LYS A 292 -13.86 -38.02 -0.28
N ASN A 293 -13.82 -38.25 1.03
CA ASN A 293 -13.96 -39.58 1.62
C ASN A 293 -15.41 -40.09 1.57
N SER A 294 -16.40 -39.23 1.47
CA SER A 294 -17.83 -39.58 1.28
C SER A 294 -18.51 -38.34 0.70
N PRO A 295 -18.30 -38.02 -0.61
CA PRO A 295 -18.68 -36.71 -1.14
C PRO A 295 -20.17 -36.42 -1.05
N GLU A 296 -21.02 -37.37 -1.37
CA GLU A 296 -22.50 -37.19 -1.38
C GLU A 296 -23.06 -36.99 0.04
N GLU A 297 -22.61 -37.82 0.98
CA GLU A 297 -23.06 -37.77 2.39
C GLU A 297 -22.56 -36.47 3.05
N ASN A 298 -21.29 -36.15 2.86
CA ASN A 298 -20.67 -34.96 3.44
C ASN A 298 -21.23 -33.67 2.84
N THR A 299 -21.55 -33.65 1.53
CA THR A 299 -22.22 -32.50 0.91
C THR A 299 -23.61 -32.29 1.50
N LYS A 300 -24.41 -33.34 1.64
CA LYS A 300 -25.71 -33.26 2.27
C LYS A 300 -25.67 -32.74 3.71
N LEU A 301 -24.67 -33.21 4.49
CA LEU A 301 -24.49 -32.76 5.86
C LEU A 301 -24.13 -31.25 5.90
N LEU A 302 -23.26 -30.80 5.03
CA LEU A 302 -22.85 -29.39 4.95
C LEU A 302 -24.00 -28.48 4.46
N GLU A 303 -24.80 -28.91 3.48
CA GLU A 303 -25.98 -28.22 3.03
C GLU A 303 -27.03 -28.06 4.14
N ASN A 304 -27.22 -29.14 4.93
CA ASN A 304 -28.14 -29.08 6.07
C ASN A 304 -27.65 -28.13 7.16
N LEU A 305 -26.34 -28.14 7.43
CA LEU A 305 -25.72 -27.23 8.39
C LEU A 305 -25.82 -25.76 7.91
N ALA A 306 -25.52 -25.50 6.64
CA ALA A 306 -25.63 -24.18 6.07
C ALA A 306 -27.07 -23.65 6.13
N ARG A 307 -28.04 -24.49 5.79
CA ARG A 307 -29.45 -24.15 5.89
C ARG A 307 -29.89 -23.86 7.33
N ALA A 308 -29.42 -24.66 8.29
CA ALA A 308 -29.75 -24.47 9.71
C ALA A 308 -29.14 -23.16 10.30
N LEU A 309 -28.03 -22.69 9.73
CA LEU A 309 -27.33 -21.47 10.16
C LEU A 309 -27.68 -20.24 9.32
N ASP A 310 -28.54 -20.37 8.32
CA ASP A 310 -28.76 -19.33 7.29
C ASP A 310 -27.42 -18.83 6.72
N ALA A 311 -26.57 -19.79 6.37
CA ALA A 311 -25.19 -19.56 5.95
C ALA A 311 -25.01 -19.81 4.45
N GLU A 312 -24.08 -19.06 3.85
CA GLU A 312 -23.60 -19.34 2.50
C GLU A 312 -22.57 -20.47 2.50
N ILE A 313 -22.44 -21.18 1.38
CA ILE A 313 -21.52 -22.31 1.23
C ILE A 313 -20.28 -21.90 0.47
N GLY A 314 -19.11 -22.06 1.10
CA GLY A 314 -17.80 -21.83 0.52
C GLY A 314 -17.04 -23.12 0.24
N ILE A 315 -16.28 -23.16 -0.85
CA ILE A 315 -15.39 -24.26 -1.17
C ILE A 315 -13.96 -23.79 -1.35
N SER A 316 -13.00 -24.58 -0.85
CA SER A 316 -11.60 -24.21 -1.01
C SER A 316 -11.13 -24.35 -2.47
N LEU A 317 -10.27 -23.46 -2.93
CA LEU A 317 -9.73 -23.38 -4.29
C LEU A 317 -9.24 -24.73 -4.86
N PRO A 318 -8.55 -25.61 -4.10
CA PRO A 318 -8.13 -26.91 -4.63
C PRO A 318 -9.26 -27.86 -5.04
N ILE A 319 -10.50 -27.59 -4.63
CA ILE A 319 -11.67 -28.37 -5.00
C ILE A 319 -12.41 -27.71 -6.16
N SER A 320 -12.51 -26.38 -6.15
CA SER A 320 -13.22 -25.62 -7.18
C SER A 320 -12.59 -25.71 -8.58
N LYS A 321 -11.27 -26.01 -8.63
CA LYS A 321 -10.50 -26.13 -9.89
C LYS A 321 -10.43 -27.52 -10.49
N LYS A 322 -11.26 -28.46 -10.08
CA LYS A 322 -11.35 -29.74 -10.79
C LYS A 322 -12.27 -29.61 -11.99
N PRO A 323 -11.80 -30.09 -13.18
CA PRO A 323 -12.63 -30.22 -14.35
C PRO A 323 -13.76 -31.23 -14.13
#